data_43d39c81d3d67ed985d0899f0f3c4b7b
#
_entry.id   43d39c81d3d67ed985d0899f0f3c4b7b
#
_cell.length_a   1.000
_cell.length_b   1.000
_cell.length_c   1.000
_cell.angle_alpha   90.00
_cell.angle_beta   90.00
_cell.angle_gamma   90.00
#
_symmetry.space_group_name_H-M   'P 1'
#
loop_
_entity.id
_entity.type
_entity.pdbx_description
1 polymer ?
#
loop_
_entity_poly.entity_id
_entity_poly.type
_entity_poly.pdbx_seq_one_letter_code
_entity_poly.pdbx_strand_id
1 'polypeptide(L)'
;LVKKILSNEQYKSSIEGDNQLIFSKNVFSRDQNYLIINGPNKEKIIELSKDQGPWLKKQYDDLLIKRQSIHLFEGSTRQKDLEESLLEKYNWKLKIPWGYTVIRDSSEGNFFWMGRDIPYRWLAVKWENGLVFSDSSSVHSYVMDLPSRFFKNIQYSNYLFKIEPVTFKNYGAWKITGLWESIDEPQGGPFISYLFYDEVTER
;
A
#
# COMPACT_ATOMS: atom_id res chain seq x y z
N LEU A 1 26.27 25.22 -8.62
CA LEU A 1 25.32 24.34 -9.32
C LEU A 1 23.92 24.97 -9.34
N VAL A 2 23.40 25.38 -8.19
CA VAL A 2 22.04 25.94 -8.05
C VAL A 2 21.81 27.18 -8.93
N LYS A 3 22.77 28.10 -8.99
CA LYS A 3 22.72 29.26 -9.92
C LYS A 3 22.62 28.92 -11.40
N LYS A 4 22.96 27.70 -11.80
CA LYS A 4 22.82 27.27 -13.21
C LYS A 4 21.45 26.70 -13.53
N ILE A 5 20.66 26.40 -12.49
CA ILE A 5 19.38 25.70 -12.61
C ILE A 5 18.21 26.65 -12.34
N LEU A 6 18.42 27.61 -11.43
CA LEU A 6 17.43 28.62 -11.07
C LEU A 6 17.66 29.91 -11.86
N SER A 7 16.60 30.66 -12.13
CA SER A 7 16.73 32.06 -12.56
C SER A 7 17.40 32.89 -11.47
N ASN A 8 17.94 34.07 -11.84
CA ASN A 8 18.55 34.96 -10.85
C ASN A 8 17.58 35.38 -9.73
N GLU A 9 16.31 35.59 -10.07
CA GLU A 9 15.27 35.94 -9.12
C GLU A 9 14.95 34.76 -8.17
N GLN A 10 14.75 33.55 -8.70
CA GLN A 10 14.54 32.35 -7.92
C GLN A 10 15.74 32.06 -7.00
N TYR A 11 16.96 32.28 -7.50
CA TYR A 11 18.16 32.07 -6.68
C TYR A 11 18.24 33.09 -5.53
N LYS A 12 17.97 34.35 -5.77
CA LYS A 12 17.93 35.39 -4.72
C LYS A 12 16.83 35.06 -3.70
N SER A 13 15.61 34.81 -4.14
CA SER A 13 14.50 34.43 -3.26
C SER A 13 14.78 33.19 -2.43
N SER A 14 15.52 32.22 -2.94
CA SER A 14 15.90 31.01 -2.21
C SER A 14 16.98 31.25 -1.12
N ILE A 15 17.74 32.34 -1.23
CA ILE A 15 18.76 32.70 -0.20
C ILE A 15 18.17 33.69 0.81
N GLU A 16 17.39 34.68 0.34
CA GLU A 16 16.94 35.83 1.13
C GLU A 16 15.70 35.57 1.97
N GLY A 17 15.04 34.42 1.87
CA GLY A 17 14.13 34.08 2.93
C GLY A 17 12.83 33.34 2.63
N ASP A 18 12.16 33.47 1.49
CA ASP A 18 10.80 32.97 1.41
C ASP A 18 10.62 31.67 0.59
N ASN A 19 11.53 31.37 -0.32
CA ASN A 19 11.43 30.20 -1.21
C ASN A 19 12.64 29.27 -1.10
N GLN A 20 12.96 28.85 0.13
CA GLN A 20 14.11 27.99 0.39
C GLN A 20 13.94 26.55 -0.10
N LEU A 21 12.68 26.14 -0.32
CA LEU A 21 12.35 24.83 -0.85
C LEU A 21 11.65 25.00 -2.21
N ILE A 22 12.32 24.53 -3.26
CA ILE A 22 11.78 24.55 -4.64
C ILE A 22 11.55 23.10 -5.06
N PHE A 23 10.29 22.76 -5.25
CA PHE A 23 9.86 21.45 -5.72
C PHE A 23 9.31 21.55 -7.13
N SER A 24 9.85 20.76 -8.04
CA SER A 24 9.44 20.75 -9.45
C SER A 24 9.30 19.32 -9.95
N LYS A 25 8.42 19.14 -10.93
CA LYS A 25 8.21 17.85 -11.61
C LYS A 25 8.69 17.95 -13.05
N ASN A 26 9.20 16.83 -13.58
CA ASN A 26 9.57 16.70 -15.00
C ASN A 26 10.65 17.69 -15.48
N VAL A 27 11.62 18.03 -14.64
CA VAL A 27 12.65 19.03 -14.99
C VAL A 27 13.62 18.48 -16.04
N PHE A 28 14.12 17.26 -15.83
CA PHE A 28 15.12 16.62 -16.72
C PHE A 28 14.58 15.38 -17.43
N SER A 29 13.58 14.75 -16.84
CA SER A 29 12.93 13.58 -17.44
C SER A 29 11.46 13.49 -17.02
N ARG A 30 10.66 12.74 -17.79
CA ARG A 30 9.26 12.47 -17.46
C ARG A 30 9.16 11.71 -16.13
N ASP A 31 8.13 12.03 -15.34
CA ASP A 31 7.83 11.41 -14.03
C ASP A 31 9.00 11.51 -13.03
N GLN A 32 9.72 12.61 -13.05
CA GLN A 32 10.78 12.93 -12.11
C GLN A 32 10.31 13.99 -11.10
N ASN A 33 10.57 13.76 -9.82
CA ASN A 33 10.54 14.79 -8.80
C ASN A 33 11.93 15.40 -8.65
N TYR A 34 12.00 16.71 -8.68
CA TYR A 34 13.23 17.48 -8.51
C TYR A 34 13.08 18.45 -7.35
N LEU A 35 14.03 18.41 -6.43
CA LEU A 35 14.03 19.23 -5.23
C LEU A 35 15.32 20.02 -5.08
N ILE A 36 15.18 21.29 -4.77
CA ILE A 36 16.28 22.13 -4.26
C ILE A 36 15.89 22.62 -2.89
N ILE A 37 16.75 22.39 -1.91
CA ILE A 37 16.70 23.06 -0.61
C ILE A 37 17.92 24.01 -0.58
N ASN A 38 17.67 25.29 -0.45
CA ASN A 38 18.69 26.32 -0.37
C ASN A 38 18.44 27.20 0.85
N GLY A 39 19.46 27.88 1.33
CA GLY A 39 19.35 28.73 2.50
C GLY A 39 20.63 29.53 2.76
N PRO A 40 20.57 30.51 3.65
CA PRO A 40 21.70 31.41 3.93
C PRO A 40 22.86 30.68 4.63
N ASN A 41 22.59 29.61 5.36
CA ASN A 41 23.58 28.83 6.09
C ASN A 41 23.16 27.35 6.21
N LYS A 42 24.09 26.54 6.71
CA LYS A 42 23.90 25.10 6.89
C LYS A 42 22.81 24.76 7.89
N GLU A 43 22.70 25.53 8.94
CA GLU A 43 21.74 25.33 10.03
C GLU A 43 20.31 25.45 9.50
N LYS A 44 20.05 26.47 8.68
CA LYS A 44 18.73 26.68 8.08
C LYS A 44 18.34 25.60 7.07
N ILE A 45 19.31 25.10 6.31
CA ILE A 45 19.08 23.97 5.39
C ILE A 45 18.71 22.70 6.18
N ILE A 46 19.40 22.43 7.30
CA ILE A 46 19.10 21.28 8.16
C ILE A 46 17.70 21.40 8.79
N GLU A 47 17.37 22.57 9.33
CA GLU A 47 16.05 22.86 9.90
C GLU A 47 14.93 22.57 8.87
N LEU A 48 15.02 23.19 7.71
CA LEU A 48 14.03 22.98 6.62
C LEU A 48 13.93 21.52 6.19
N SER A 49 15.06 20.82 6.11
CA SER A 49 15.08 19.41 5.72
C SER A 49 14.36 18.53 6.75
N LYS A 50 14.44 18.87 8.04
CA LYS A 50 13.71 18.18 9.11
C LYS A 50 12.23 18.51 9.10
N ASP A 51 11.88 19.78 9.02
CA ASP A 51 10.49 20.26 9.05
C ASP A 51 9.68 19.75 7.85
N GLN A 52 10.28 19.78 6.66
CA GLN A 52 9.67 19.33 5.43
C GLN A 52 9.86 17.83 5.15
N GLY A 53 10.63 17.14 5.97
CA GLY A 53 10.96 15.72 5.79
C GLY A 53 9.75 14.82 5.57
N PRO A 54 8.70 14.88 6.40
CA PRO A 54 7.50 14.05 6.24
C PRO A 54 6.79 14.31 4.90
N TRP A 55 6.65 15.59 4.51
CA TRP A 55 6.05 15.97 3.23
C TRP A 55 6.89 15.50 2.04
N LEU A 56 8.20 15.70 2.10
CA LEU A 56 9.13 15.24 1.07
C LEU A 56 9.09 13.73 0.90
N LYS A 57 9.15 13.00 2.00
CA LYS A 57 9.03 11.54 1.99
C LYS A 57 7.77 11.12 1.27
N LYS A 58 6.62 11.74 1.60
CA LYS A 58 5.34 11.45 0.94
C LYS A 58 5.40 11.69 -0.56
N GLN A 59 5.99 12.80 -1.04
CA GLN A 59 6.10 13.09 -2.48
C GLN A 59 6.90 12.02 -3.24
N TYR A 60 7.97 11.50 -2.63
CA TYR A 60 8.78 10.45 -3.25
C TYR A 60 8.13 9.07 -3.14
N ASP A 61 7.50 8.76 -2.01
CA ASP A 61 6.74 7.52 -1.84
C ASP A 61 5.58 7.44 -2.85
N ASP A 62 4.81 8.51 -3.01
CA ASP A 62 3.70 8.59 -3.99
C ASP A 62 4.19 8.38 -5.42
N LEU A 63 5.35 8.96 -5.78
CA LEU A 63 5.95 8.75 -7.10
C LEU A 63 6.43 7.31 -7.29
N LEU A 64 7.05 6.71 -6.28
CA LEU A 64 7.51 5.33 -6.30
C LEU A 64 6.32 4.37 -6.48
N ILE A 65 5.27 4.55 -5.68
CA ILE A 65 4.03 3.76 -5.75
C ILE A 65 3.40 3.90 -7.14
N LYS A 66 3.33 5.11 -7.68
CA LYS A 66 2.80 5.34 -9.04
C LYS A 66 3.59 4.55 -10.09
N ARG A 67 4.92 4.62 -10.06
CA ARG A 67 5.80 3.90 -11.00
C ARG A 67 5.66 2.39 -10.88
N GLN A 68 5.64 1.88 -9.64
CA GLN A 68 5.43 0.45 -9.39
C GLN A 68 4.06 0.00 -9.88
N SER A 69 3.02 0.78 -9.65
CA SER A 69 1.66 0.47 -10.11
C SER A 69 1.56 0.41 -11.62
N ILE A 70 2.17 1.35 -12.34
CA ILE A 70 2.23 1.33 -13.80
C ILE A 70 2.95 0.06 -14.28
N HIS A 71 4.12 -0.22 -13.72
CA HIS A 71 4.91 -1.40 -14.12
C HIS A 71 4.19 -2.72 -13.83
N LEU A 72 3.50 -2.83 -12.70
CA LEU A 72 2.85 -4.07 -12.27
C LEU A 72 1.47 -4.29 -12.92
N PHE A 73 0.73 -3.22 -13.22
CA PHE A 73 -0.68 -3.32 -13.58
C PHE A 73 -1.05 -2.77 -14.97
N GLU A 74 -0.06 -2.25 -15.72
CA GLU A 74 -0.27 -1.82 -17.10
C GLU A 74 0.48 -2.74 -18.07
N GLY A 75 -0.16 -3.03 -19.20
CA GLY A 75 0.43 -3.85 -20.27
C GLY A 75 0.25 -5.36 -20.13
N SER A 76 1.20 -6.12 -20.68
CA SER A 76 1.17 -7.58 -20.79
C SER A 76 1.57 -8.33 -19.51
N THR A 77 1.91 -7.62 -18.46
CA THR A 77 2.36 -8.21 -17.18
C THR A 77 1.22 -8.61 -16.24
N ARG A 78 -0.03 -8.45 -16.66
CA ARG A 78 -1.23 -8.84 -15.89
C ARG A 78 -1.75 -10.20 -16.30
N GLN A 79 -2.30 -10.93 -15.35
CA GLN A 79 -2.98 -12.22 -15.57
C GLN A 79 -4.47 -11.99 -15.84
N LYS A 80 -4.79 -11.48 -17.03
CA LYS A 80 -6.16 -11.07 -17.41
C LYS A 80 -7.14 -12.23 -17.35
N ASP A 81 -6.75 -13.42 -17.80
CA ASP A 81 -7.62 -14.61 -17.79
C ASP A 81 -8.05 -14.99 -16.35
N LEU A 82 -7.10 -14.91 -15.41
CA LEU A 82 -7.42 -15.14 -13.99
C LEU A 82 -8.32 -14.04 -13.43
N GLU A 83 -8.08 -12.78 -13.79
CA GLU A 83 -8.92 -11.65 -13.38
C GLU A 83 -10.36 -11.78 -13.90
N GLU A 84 -10.53 -12.20 -15.15
CA GLU A 84 -11.85 -12.44 -15.77
C GLU A 84 -12.57 -13.62 -15.11
N SER A 85 -11.87 -14.73 -14.90
CA SER A 85 -12.43 -15.89 -14.19
C SER A 85 -12.92 -15.55 -12.78
N LEU A 86 -12.18 -14.72 -12.04
CA LEU A 86 -12.59 -14.29 -10.70
C LEU A 86 -13.80 -13.35 -10.73
N LEU A 87 -13.88 -12.48 -11.74
CA LEU A 87 -15.03 -11.61 -11.92
C LEU A 87 -16.29 -12.42 -12.24
N GLU A 88 -16.19 -13.38 -13.15
CA GLU A 88 -17.33 -14.24 -13.53
C GLU A 88 -17.80 -15.12 -12.36
N LYS A 89 -16.85 -15.70 -11.62
CA LYS A 89 -17.16 -16.65 -10.55
C LYS A 89 -17.65 -15.98 -9.27
N TYR A 90 -17.07 -14.84 -8.91
CA TYR A 90 -17.25 -14.23 -7.57
C TYR A 90 -17.83 -12.82 -7.60
N ASN A 91 -17.99 -12.22 -8.78
CA ASN A 91 -18.46 -10.85 -8.95
C ASN A 91 -17.61 -9.79 -8.22
N TRP A 92 -16.28 -10.01 -8.13
CA TRP A 92 -15.35 -9.01 -7.67
C TRP A 92 -14.12 -8.95 -8.58
N LYS A 93 -13.44 -7.80 -8.61
CA LYS A 93 -12.38 -7.51 -9.57
C LYS A 93 -11.07 -7.15 -8.87
N LEU A 94 -10.02 -7.86 -9.21
CA LEU A 94 -8.64 -7.54 -8.86
C LEU A 94 -7.81 -7.31 -10.12
N LYS A 95 -6.75 -6.52 -9.99
CA LYS A 95 -5.65 -6.50 -10.96
C LYS A 95 -4.54 -7.40 -10.44
N ILE A 96 -4.20 -8.44 -11.19
CA ILE A 96 -3.25 -9.47 -10.76
C ILE A 96 -1.98 -9.38 -11.58
N PRO A 97 -0.83 -9.00 -10.98
CA PRO A 97 0.44 -9.01 -11.67
C PRO A 97 0.87 -10.43 -12.06
N TRP A 98 1.78 -10.51 -13.00
CA TRP A 98 2.40 -11.77 -13.39
C TRP A 98 3.07 -12.50 -12.21
N GLY A 99 3.06 -13.84 -12.28
CA GLY A 99 3.76 -14.71 -11.34
C GLY A 99 2.95 -15.14 -10.13
N TYR A 100 1.70 -14.68 -9.99
CA TYR A 100 0.80 -15.25 -8.98
C TYR A 100 0.18 -16.54 -9.46
N THR A 101 0.11 -17.53 -8.57
CA THR A 101 -0.58 -18.80 -8.77
C THR A 101 -1.68 -18.97 -7.73
N VAL A 102 -2.77 -19.62 -8.11
CA VAL A 102 -3.84 -19.94 -7.19
C VAL A 102 -3.37 -21.04 -6.24
N ILE A 103 -3.40 -20.78 -4.95
CA ILE A 103 -3.03 -21.74 -3.90
C ILE A 103 -4.29 -22.47 -3.42
N ARG A 104 -5.38 -21.73 -3.21
CA ARG A 104 -6.65 -22.28 -2.77
C ARG A 104 -7.81 -21.46 -3.30
N ASP A 105 -8.78 -22.16 -3.86
CA ASP A 105 -10.06 -21.62 -4.32
C ASP A 105 -11.18 -22.45 -3.70
N SER A 106 -11.82 -21.92 -2.67
CA SER A 106 -12.87 -22.60 -1.90
C SER A 106 -14.17 -21.82 -1.97
N SER A 107 -15.03 -22.17 -2.92
CA SER A 107 -16.36 -21.56 -3.06
C SER A 107 -17.24 -21.79 -1.83
N GLU A 108 -17.21 -23.00 -1.26
CA GLU A 108 -17.97 -23.34 -0.05
C GLU A 108 -17.51 -22.54 1.19
N GLY A 109 -16.22 -22.24 1.26
CA GLY A 109 -15.64 -21.45 2.34
C GLY A 109 -15.67 -19.94 2.09
N ASN A 110 -16.15 -19.47 0.93
CA ASN A 110 -16.06 -18.08 0.53
C ASN A 110 -14.63 -17.51 0.72
N PHE A 111 -13.63 -18.27 0.26
CA PHE A 111 -12.24 -17.95 0.47
C PHE A 111 -11.42 -18.23 -0.80
N PHE A 112 -10.61 -17.27 -1.17
CA PHE A 112 -9.67 -17.36 -2.28
C PHE A 112 -8.28 -16.94 -1.82
N TRP A 113 -7.26 -17.71 -2.21
CA TRP A 113 -5.87 -17.46 -1.85
C TRP A 113 -4.96 -17.70 -3.03
N MET A 114 -4.11 -16.75 -3.32
CA MET A 114 -3.06 -16.83 -4.33
C MET A 114 -1.73 -16.31 -3.80
N GLY A 115 -0.65 -16.73 -4.41
CA GLY A 115 0.69 -16.33 -4.02
C GLY A 115 1.69 -16.36 -5.16
N ARG A 116 2.85 -15.78 -4.92
CA ARG A 116 4.03 -15.89 -5.77
C ARG A 116 5.29 -16.05 -4.93
N ASP A 117 6.31 -16.69 -5.48
CA ASP A 117 7.53 -17.06 -4.73
C ASP A 117 8.60 -15.96 -4.75
N ILE A 118 8.69 -15.18 -5.83
CA ILE A 118 9.77 -14.18 -5.98
C ILE A 118 9.20 -12.82 -6.35
N PRO A 119 9.23 -11.83 -5.44
CA PRO A 119 9.38 -11.99 -4.00
C PRO A 119 8.17 -12.73 -3.41
N TYR A 120 8.39 -13.42 -2.30
CA TYR A 120 7.34 -14.17 -1.63
C TYR A 120 6.21 -13.24 -1.16
N ARG A 121 5.02 -13.44 -1.71
CA ARG A 121 3.85 -12.60 -1.42
C ARG A 121 2.58 -13.40 -1.55
N TRP A 122 1.67 -13.21 -0.61
CA TRP A 122 0.34 -13.77 -0.64
C TRP A 122 -0.73 -12.68 -0.73
N LEU A 123 -1.82 -13.04 -1.39
CA LEU A 123 -3.07 -12.29 -1.36
C LEU A 123 -4.20 -13.27 -1.08
N ALA A 124 -4.99 -13.00 -0.05
CA ALA A 124 -6.19 -13.75 0.27
C ALA A 124 -7.40 -12.82 0.27
N VAL A 125 -8.53 -13.33 -0.19
CA VAL A 125 -9.83 -12.66 -0.14
C VAL A 125 -10.81 -13.61 0.56
N LYS A 126 -11.46 -13.11 1.61
CA LYS A 126 -12.53 -13.79 2.32
C LYS A 126 -13.76 -12.90 2.31
N TRP A 127 -14.90 -13.46 2.05
CA TRP A 127 -16.17 -12.71 2.07
C TRP A 127 -17.25 -13.46 2.83
N GLU A 128 -18.14 -12.72 3.44
CA GLU A 128 -19.30 -13.22 4.18
C GLU A 128 -20.50 -12.30 3.93
N ASN A 129 -21.68 -12.87 3.78
CA ASN A 129 -22.88 -12.08 3.55
C ASN A 129 -23.37 -11.46 4.87
N GLY A 130 -23.71 -10.18 4.82
CA GLY A 130 -24.33 -9.47 5.95
C GLY A 130 -23.42 -9.22 7.15
N LEU A 131 -22.13 -9.52 7.06
CA LEU A 131 -21.20 -9.31 8.19
C LEU A 131 -20.74 -7.87 8.26
N VAL A 132 -21.16 -7.17 9.29
CA VAL A 132 -20.77 -5.78 9.58
C VAL A 132 -20.05 -5.70 10.92
N PHE A 133 -18.94 -4.98 10.96
CA PHE A 133 -18.16 -4.75 12.17
C PHE A 133 -18.38 -3.33 12.70
N SER A 134 -18.94 -3.23 13.88
CA SER A 134 -19.25 -1.95 14.52
C SER A 134 -18.10 -1.38 15.35
N ASP A 135 -17.15 -2.21 15.78
CA ASP A 135 -16.07 -1.83 16.67
C ASP A 135 -14.78 -2.62 16.42
N SER A 136 -13.67 -2.11 16.91
CA SER A 136 -12.34 -2.69 16.74
C SER A 136 -12.14 -4.02 17.47
N SER A 137 -12.91 -4.31 18.52
CA SER A 137 -12.79 -5.55 19.29
C SER A 137 -13.35 -6.73 18.51
N SER A 138 -14.51 -6.53 17.87
CA SER A 138 -15.12 -7.53 16.97
C SER A 138 -14.23 -7.80 15.75
N VAL A 139 -13.65 -6.73 15.17
CA VAL A 139 -12.65 -6.85 14.09
C VAL A 139 -11.44 -7.66 14.54
N HIS A 140 -10.90 -7.36 15.72
CA HIS A 140 -9.75 -8.08 16.27
C HIS A 140 -10.03 -9.59 16.39
N SER A 141 -11.13 -9.94 17.05
CA SER A 141 -11.51 -11.34 17.28
C SER A 141 -11.69 -12.08 15.94
N TYR A 142 -12.36 -11.47 14.99
CA TYR A 142 -12.59 -12.04 13.66
C TYR A 142 -11.27 -12.28 12.91
N VAL A 143 -10.39 -11.29 12.87
CA VAL A 143 -9.13 -11.38 12.11
C VAL A 143 -8.17 -12.37 12.75
N MET A 144 -8.09 -12.43 14.08
CA MET A 144 -7.22 -13.36 14.78
C MET A 144 -7.64 -14.83 14.60
N ASP A 145 -8.90 -15.10 14.28
CA ASP A 145 -9.41 -16.43 14.00
C ASP A 145 -9.15 -16.91 12.55
N LEU A 146 -8.95 -16.00 11.60
CA LEU A 146 -8.78 -16.33 10.20
C LEU A 146 -7.64 -17.32 9.90
N PRO A 147 -6.44 -17.22 10.52
CA PRO A 147 -5.36 -18.15 10.22
C PRO A 147 -5.74 -19.59 10.52
N SER A 148 -6.35 -19.87 11.67
CA SER A 148 -6.74 -21.23 12.06
C SER A 148 -7.76 -21.85 11.11
N ARG A 149 -8.62 -21.04 10.51
CA ARG A 149 -9.68 -21.48 9.58
C ARG A 149 -9.20 -21.69 8.15
N PHE A 150 -8.28 -20.86 7.69
CA PHE A 150 -7.97 -20.77 6.25
C PHE A 150 -6.52 -21.07 5.89
N PHE A 151 -5.58 -20.84 6.81
CA PHE A 151 -4.15 -21.07 6.58
C PHE A 151 -3.67 -22.19 7.53
N LYS A 152 -3.03 -23.23 7.02
CA LYS A 152 -2.74 -24.42 7.83
C LYS A 152 -1.76 -24.15 8.98
N ASN A 153 -0.63 -23.56 8.74
CA ASN A 153 0.48 -23.47 9.70
C ASN A 153 0.86 -22.03 9.99
N ILE A 154 -0.13 -21.15 10.13
CA ILE A 154 0.09 -19.73 10.32
C ILE A 154 -0.73 -19.24 11.51
N GLN A 155 -0.14 -18.38 12.29
CA GLN A 155 -0.81 -17.57 13.30
C GLN A 155 -0.47 -16.11 13.15
N TYR A 156 -1.33 -15.23 13.67
CA TYR A 156 -1.04 -13.81 13.76
C TYR A 156 -0.48 -13.51 15.14
N SER A 157 0.60 -12.73 15.17
CA SER A 157 1.22 -12.27 16.40
C SER A 157 0.40 -11.13 17.00
N ASN A 158 0.19 -11.16 18.33
CA ASN A 158 -0.38 -10.00 19.03
C ASN A 158 0.60 -8.82 19.12
N TYR A 159 1.86 -9.04 18.85
CA TYR A 159 2.87 -7.99 18.80
C TYR A 159 2.75 -7.19 17.51
N LEU A 160 2.79 -5.88 17.62
CA LEU A 160 2.60 -4.93 16.49
C LEU A 160 1.25 -5.06 15.75
N PHE A 161 0.24 -5.65 16.38
CA PHE A 161 -1.10 -5.72 15.81
C PHE A 161 -1.83 -4.38 15.99
N LYS A 162 -2.22 -3.74 14.88
CA LYS A 162 -2.87 -2.43 14.87
C LYS A 162 -4.13 -2.46 14.02
N ILE A 163 -5.20 -1.85 14.54
CA ILE A 163 -6.48 -1.69 13.84
C ILE A 163 -6.79 -0.20 13.73
N GLU A 164 -7.12 0.28 12.55
CA GLU A 164 -7.42 1.68 12.27
C GLU A 164 -8.67 1.80 11.38
N PRO A 165 -9.62 2.69 11.69
CA PRO A 165 -10.66 3.06 10.75
C PRO A 165 -10.05 3.88 9.60
N VAL A 166 -10.39 3.51 8.38
CA VAL A 166 -9.89 4.16 7.16
C VAL A 166 -10.97 4.21 6.08
N THR A 167 -10.71 4.94 5.02
CA THR A 167 -11.47 4.81 3.77
C THR A 167 -10.68 3.95 2.79
N PHE A 168 -11.24 2.83 2.37
CA PHE A 168 -10.68 1.96 1.35
C PHE A 168 -11.53 2.02 0.09
N LYS A 169 -10.97 2.54 -1.00
CA LYS A 169 -11.76 2.93 -2.18
C LYS A 169 -12.81 3.97 -1.77
N ASN A 170 -14.08 3.63 -1.82
CA ASN A 170 -15.17 4.50 -1.41
C ASN A 170 -15.94 3.94 -0.19
N TYR A 171 -15.39 2.90 0.46
CA TYR A 171 -16.02 2.23 1.59
C TYR A 171 -15.38 2.67 2.91
N GLY A 172 -16.20 2.82 3.95
CA GLY A 172 -15.71 2.79 5.32
C GLY A 172 -15.08 1.43 5.60
N ALA A 173 -13.87 1.40 6.11
CA ALA A 173 -13.13 0.16 6.28
C ALA A 173 -12.30 0.16 7.56
N TRP A 174 -11.98 -1.04 8.03
CA TRP A 174 -10.95 -1.28 9.03
C TRP A 174 -9.68 -1.74 8.34
N LYS A 175 -8.59 -1.02 8.58
CA LYS A 175 -7.26 -1.44 8.17
C LYS A 175 -6.56 -2.11 9.33
N ILE A 176 -6.10 -3.32 9.09
CA ILE A 176 -5.35 -4.11 10.06
C ILE A 176 -3.92 -4.27 9.55
N THR A 177 -2.96 -4.03 10.41
CA THR A 177 -1.54 -4.31 10.16
C THR A 177 -0.98 -5.13 11.29
N GLY A 178 -0.11 -6.08 10.97
CA GLY A 178 0.47 -6.96 11.98
C GLY A 178 1.57 -7.84 11.41
N LEU A 179 1.97 -8.82 12.20
CA LEU A 179 2.92 -9.85 11.81
C LEU A 179 2.20 -11.21 11.81
N TRP A 180 2.51 -12.00 10.79
CA TRP A 180 2.17 -13.41 10.76
C TRP A 180 3.43 -14.24 11.03
N GLU A 181 3.24 -15.38 11.60
CA GLU A 181 4.30 -16.33 11.96
C GLU A 181 3.89 -17.74 11.53
N SER A 182 4.82 -18.51 11.01
CA SER A 182 4.62 -19.95 10.83
C SER A 182 4.72 -20.66 12.17
N ILE A 183 3.88 -21.68 12.37
CA ILE A 183 3.89 -22.49 13.59
C ILE A 183 5.05 -23.48 13.56
N ASP A 184 5.37 -24.02 12.39
CA ASP A 184 6.30 -25.14 12.23
C ASP A 184 7.69 -24.73 11.73
N GLU A 185 7.82 -23.55 11.13
CA GLU A 185 9.05 -23.11 10.49
C GLU A 185 9.43 -21.69 10.94
N PRO A 186 10.71 -21.33 10.96
CA PRO A 186 11.16 -20.00 11.34
C PRO A 186 10.88 -18.98 10.20
N GLN A 187 9.61 -18.82 9.84
CA GLN A 187 9.13 -17.93 8.80
C GLN A 187 8.08 -17.00 9.38
N GLY A 188 8.05 -15.79 8.87
CA GLY A 188 7.05 -14.80 9.25
C GLY A 188 7.22 -13.52 8.45
N GLY A 189 6.30 -12.58 8.62
CA GLY A 189 6.38 -11.32 7.92
C GLY A 189 5.24 -10.37 8.24
N PRO A 190 5.29 -9.15 7.70
CA PRO A 190 4.20 -8.21 7.86
C PRO A 190 3.01 -8.61 7.00
N PHE A 191 1.81 -8.28 7.49
CA PHE A 191 0.59 -8.33 6.70
C PHE A 191 -0.21 -7.04 6.81
N ILE A 192 -1.03 -6.80 5.80
CA ILE A 192 -2.04 -5.74 5.77
C ILE A 192 -3.36 -6.39 5.35
N SER A 193 -4.42 -6.11 6.09
CA SER A 193 -5.78 -6.51 5.74
C SER A 193 -6.72 -5.31 5.73
N TYR A 194 -7.74 -5.37 4.90
CA TYR A 194 -8.83 -4.41 4.86
C TYR A 194 -10.15 -5.15 5.00
N LEU A 195 -10.94 -4.78 6.00
CA LEU A 195 -12.30 -5.25 6.17
C LEU A 195 -13.25 -4.10 5.85
N PHE A 196 -14.15 -4.31 4.93
CA PHE A 196 -15.16 -3.34 4.54
C PHE A 196 -16.45 -4.04 4.17
N TYR A 197 -17.55 -3.33 4.28
CA TYR A 197 -18.87 -3.81 3.83
C TYR A 197 -19.21 -3.17 2.49
N ASP A 198 -19.57 -4.00 1.53
CA ASP A 198 -20.07 -3.57 0.22
C ASP A 198 -21.59 -3.67 0.22
N GLU A 199 -22.25 -2.52 0.31
CA GLU A 199 -23.73 -2.41 0.33
C GLU A 199 -24.39 -2.93 -0.97
N VAL A 200 -23.66 -2.92 -2.08
CA VAL A 200 -24.21 -3.36 -3.39
C VAL A 200 -24.30 -4.86 -3.47
N THR A 201 -23.32 -5.57 -2.93
CA THR A 201 -23.28 -7.04 -2.93
C THR A 201 -23.64 -7.66 -1.59
N GLU A 202 -23.93 -6.82 -0.57
CA GLU A 202 -24.26 -7.22 0.82
C GLU A 202 -23.20 -8.12 1.46
N ARG A 203 -21.92 -7.82 1.23
CA ARG A 203 -20.76 -8.61 1.68
C ARG A 203 -19.76 -7.80 2.45
#